data_5826d225a84dec67e692b4a4d7c04dad
#
_entry.id   5826d225a84dec67e692b4a4d7c04dad
#
_cell.length_a   1.000
_cell.length_b   1.000
_cell.length_c   1.000
_cell.angle_alpha   90.00
_cell.angle_beta   90.00
_cell.angle_gamma   90.00
#
_symmetry.space_group_name_H-M   'P 1'
#
loop_
_entity.id
_entity.type
_entity.pdbx_description
1 polymer ?
#
loop_
_entity_poly.entity_id
_entity_poly.type
_entity_poly.pdbx_seq_one_letter_code
_entity_poly.pdbx_strand_id
1 'polypeptide(L)'
;MSKLVDNLLTAFAYATQGATIREIIPLLEELDKVKVKVWREHESVKLPTYAKSGDACMDVYVDSVETKPDGRVCYHTGLHFKLPKDYEMEIRPRSSNTKTIAVMQNAPGTLDEGYTGELMIVHRNLEYSKVAIPQYAVGDRCAQILVRRREHIVWDEVHSVQDLGNTERGSGGFGSSGK
;
A
#
# COMPACT_ATOMS: atom_id res chain seq x y z
N MET A 1 -17.45 13.54 6.10
CA MET A 1 -18.05 13.65 4.75
C MET A 1 -17.17 12.90 3.74
N SER A 2 -17.74 12.35 2.68
CA SER A 2 -16.90 11.66 1.68
C SER A 2 -16.11 12.70 0.87
N LYS A 3 -14.88 12.35 0.43
CA LYS A 3 -14.04 13.20 -0.45
C LYS A 3 -14.81 13.72 -1.66
N LEU A 4 -15.73 12.91 -2.19
CA LEU A 4 -16.62 13.31 -3.29
C LEU A 4 -17.52 14.49 -2.92
N VAL A 5 -18.12 14.47 -1.72
CA VAL A 5 -18.97 15.56 -1.24
C VAL A 5 -18.15 16.85 -1.05
N ASP A 6 -16.94 16.73 -0.49
CA ASP A 6 -16.05 17.89 -0.29
C ASP A 6 -15.63 18.49 -1.65
N ASN A 7 -15.31 17.65 -2.64
CA ASN A 7 -14.97 18.07 -3.98
C ASN A 7 -16.17 18.74 -4.68
N LEU A 8 -17.38 18.20 -4.55
CA LEU A 8 -18.60 18.78 -5.12
C LEU A 8 -18.94 20.12 -4.47
N LEU A 9 -18.83 20.24 -3.14
CA LEU A 9 -19.05 21.50 -2.43
C LEU A 9 -18.03 22.56 -2.85
N THR A 10 -16.78 22.18 -3.05
CA THR A 10 -15.74 23.07 -3.54
C THR A 10 -16.03 23.55 -4.95
N ALA A 11 -16.37 22.64 -5.87
CA ALA A 11 -16.74 22.99 -7.25
C ALA A 11 -17.96 23.92 -7.28
N PHE A 12 -18.96 23.66 -6.45
CA PHE A 12 -20.15 24.51 -6.32
C PHE A 12 -19.81 25.92 -5.81
N ALA A 13 -18.95 26.01 -4.79
CA ALA A 13 -18.51 27.30 -4.25
C ALA A 13 -17.79 28.16 -5.31
N TYR A 14 -16.89 27.55 -6.10
CA TYR A 14 -16.20 28.23 -7.19
C TYR A 14 -17.17 28.65 -8.31
N ALA A 15 -18.12 27.77 -8.70
CA ALA A 15 -19.11 28.07 -9.71
C ALA A 15 -20.03 29.25 -9.31
N THR A 16 -20.40 29.33 -8.02
CA THR A 16 -21.23 30.45 -7.51
C THR A 16 -20.49 31.79 -7.45
N GLN A 17 -19.15 31.75 -7.50
CA GLN A 17 -18.29 32.92 -7.61
C GLN A 17 -18.00 33.35 -9.07
N GLY A 18 -18.62 32.67 -10.05
CA GLY A 18 -18.47 32.98 -11.46
C GLY A 18 -17.28 32.28 -12.15
N ALA A 19 -16.66 31.32 -11.50
CA ALA A 19 -15.58 30.52 -12.10
C ALA A 19 -16.10 29.67 -13.26
N THR A 20 -15.33 29.61 -14.33
CA THR A 20 -15.61 28.79 -15.49
C THR A 20 -15.26 27.31 -15.24
N ILE A 21 -15.83 26.39 -16.02
CA ILE A 21 -15.49 24.94 -15.96
C ILE A 21 -13.98 24.71 -16.16
N ARG A 22 -13.33 25.51 -17.04
CA ARG A 22 -11.87 25.38 -17.27
C ARG A 22 -11.04 25.72 -16.03
N GLU A 23 -11.53 26.59 -15.16
CA GLU A 23 -10.85 26.95 -13.90
C GLU A 23 -11.16 25.96 -12.80
N ILE A 24 -12.30 25.29 -12.83
CA ILE A 24 -12.74 24.34 -11.82
C ILE A 24 -12.07 22.95 -12.01
N ILE A 25 -11.90 22.47 -13.24
CA ILE A 25 -11.34 21.14 -13.53
C ILE A 25 -9.97 20.94 -12.89
N PRO A 26 -8.97 21.82 -13.03
CA PRO A 26 -7.65 21.62 -12.38
C PRO A 26 -7.74 21.58 -10.85
N LEU A 27 -8.67 22.32 -10.26
CA LEU A 27 -8.88 22.29 -8.80
C LEU A 27 -9.46 20.95 -8.35
N LEU A 28 -10.40 20.39 -9.10
CA LEU A 28 -10.96 19.06 -8.81
C LEU A 28 -9.90 17.97 -8.96
N GLU A 29 -9.06 18.03 -9.99
CA GLU A 29 -7.93 17.11 -10.19
C GLU A 29 -6.92 17.18 -9.05
N GLU A 30 -6.62 18.38 -8.54
CA GLU A 30 -5.73 18.54 -7.37
C GLU A 30 -6.38 18.01 -6.08
N LEU A 31 -7.68 18.25 -5.88
CA LEU A 31 -8.43 17.74 -4.74
C LEU A 31 -8.55 16.21 -4.77
N ASP A 32 -8.46 15.58 -5.95
CA ASP A 32 -8.52 14.12 -6.09
C ASP A 32 -7.22 13.44 -5.72
N LYS A 33 -6.10 14.15 -5.66
CA LYS A 33 -4.81 13.60 -5.21
C LYS A 33 -4.83 13.28 -3.72
N VAL A 34 -4.19 12.17 -3.37
CA VAL A 34 -3.99 11.76 -1.97
C VAL A 34 -2.68 12.34 -1.47
N LYS A 35 -2.74 13.24 -0.49
CA LYS A 35 -1.55 13.84 0.13
C LYS A 35 -1.11 12.98 1.33
N VAL A 36 0.04 12.35 1.21
CA VAL A 36 0.69 11.57 2.27
C VAL A 36 1.88 12.36 2.79
N LYS A 37 1.97 12.56 4.11
CA LYS A 37 3.19 13.14 4.69
C LYS A 37 4.26 12.07 4.75
N VAL A 38 5.48 12.43 4.38
CA VAL A 38 6.65 11.56 4.43
C VAL A 38 7.81 12.30 5.10
N TRP A 39 8.52 11.59 5.95
CA TRP A 39 9.80 12.03 6.49
C TRP A 39 10.89 11.05 6.08
N ARG A 40 12.05 11.58 5.70
CA ARG A 40 13.24 10.83 5.35
C ARG A 40 14.27 11.00 6.46
N GLU A 41 14.88 9.92 6.90
CA GLU A 41 15.89 9.95 7.96
C GLU A 41 17.11 10.81 7.58
N HIS A 42 17.44 10.84 6.27
CA HIS A 42 18.47 11.71 5.71
C HIS A 42 18.17 12.04 4.23
N GLU A 43 18.85 13.03 3.68
CA GLU A 43 18.55 13.59 2.34
C GLU A 43 18.74 12.62 1.19
N SER A 44 19.66 11.65 1.32
CA SER A 44 19.92 10.66 0.26
C SER A 44 18.89 9.53 0.19
N VAL A 45 17.98 9.39 1.19
CA VAL A 45 16.87 8.44 1.15
C VAL A 45 15.97 8.76 -0.04
N LYS A 46 15.71 7.75 -0.87
CA LYS A 46 14.89 7.90 -2.07
C LYS A 46 13.40 7.79 -1.72
N LEU A 47 12.60 8.74 -2.19
CA LEU A 47 11.16 8.64 -2.12
C LEU A 47 10.65 7.52 -3.05
N PRO A 48 9.52 6.87 -2.70
CA PRO A 48 8.88 5.91 -3.60
C PRO A 48 8.47 6.57 -4.91
N THR A 49 8.65 5.87 -6.03
CA THR A 49 8.35 6.39 -7.36
C THR A 49 7.61 5.38 -8.22
N TYR A 50 6.70 5.86 -9.07
CA TYR A 50 6.18 5.07 -10.17
C TYR A 50 7.26 4.92 -11.24
N ALA A 51 7.52 3.70 -11.70
CA ALA A 51 8.50 3.45 -12.76
C ALA A 51 7.97 3.92 -14.12
N LYS A 52 6.66 3.83 -14.34
CA LYS A 52 5.97 4.26 -15.56
C LYS A 52 4.63 4.90 -15.21
N SER A 53 4.14 5.75 -16.12
CA SER A 53 2.75 6.23 -16.06
C SER A 53 1.78 5.05 -16.14
N GLY A 54 0.82 5.02 -15.21
CA GLY A 54 -0.17 3.94 -15.13
C GLY A 54 0.21 2.76 -14.23
N ASP A 55 1.43 2.73 -13.68
CA ASP A 55 1.77 1.72 -12.66
C ASP A 55 0.87 1.91 -11.43
N ALA A 56 0.38 0.80 -10.89
CA ALA A 56 -0.48 0.81 -9.70
C ALA A 56 0.29 1.02 -8.39
N CYS A 57 1.57 0.67 -8.37
CA CYS A 57 2.42 0.73 -7.19
C CYS A 57 3.66 1.58 -7.43
N MET A 58 4.15 2.20 -6.38
CA MET A 58 5.44 2.89 -6.35
C MET A 58 6.53 1.93 -5.86
N ASP A 59 7.68 1.94 -6.49
CA ASP A 59 8.86 1.19 -6.03
C ASP A 59 9.46 1.80 -4.76
N VAL A 60 9.90 0.94 -3.84
CA VAL A 60 10.59 1.29 -2.59
C VAL A 60 12.03 0.82 -2.67
N TYR A 61 12.94 1.67 -2.20
CA TYR A 61 14.39 1.48 -2.32
C TYR A 61 15.00 1.11 -0.97
N VAL A 62 16.05 0.29 -1.03
CA VAL A 62 16.88 -0.05 0.14
C VAL A 62 17.77 1.14 0.49
N ASP A 63 17.72 1.57 1.73
CA ASP A 63 18.67 2.53 2.31
C ASP A 63 19.79 1.83 3.06
N SER A 64 19.46 0.84 3.89
CA SER A 64 20.44 0.00 4.55
C SER A 64 19.94 -1.44 4.72
N VAL A 65 20.85 -2.36 5.02
CA VAL A 65 20.56 -3.79 5.13
C VAL A 65 21.04 -4.31 6.49
N GLU A 66 20.15 -4.97 7.21
CA GLU A 66 20.47 -5.64 8.45
C GLU A 66 20.20 -7.15 8.32
N THR A 67 21.17 -7.99 8.67
CA THR A 67 20.98 -9.43 8.77
C THR A 67 20.76 -9.84 10.22
N LYS A 68 19.68 -10.56 10.49
CA LYS A 68 19.35 -11.04 11.83
C LYS A 68 19.94 -12.44 12.09
N PRO A 69 20.30 -12.78 13.34
CA PRO A 69 20.83 -14.11 13.67
C PRO A 69 19.88 -15.26 13.37
N ASP A 70 18.58 -14.99 13.26
CA ASP A 70 17.54 -15.98 12.96
C ASP A 70 17.33 -16.20 11.45
N GLY A 71 18.20 -15.64 10.60
CA GLY A 71 18.17 -15.80 9.15
C GLY A 71 17.27 -14.81 8.41
N ARG A 72 16.68 -13.85 9.10
CA ARG A 72 15.95 -12.75 8.44
C ARG A 72 16.92 -11.69 7.91
N VAL A 73 16.52 -11.09 6.80
CA VAL A 73 17.14 -9.88 6.24
C VAL A 73 16.14 -8.75 6.31
N CYS A 74 16.49 -7.68 7.02
CA CYS A 74 15.68 -6.47 7.12
C CYS A 74 16.29 -5.41 6.19
N TYR A 75 15.48 -4.92 5.26
CA TYR A 75 15.82 -3.81 4.38
C TYR A 75 15.17 -2.56 4.96
N HIS A 76 15.99 -1.67 5.45
CA HIS A 76 15.60 -0.36 5.94
C HIS A 76 15.39 0.56 4.75
N THR A 77 14.36 1.37 4.78
CA THR A 77 14.07 2.33 3.71
C THR A 77 14.40 3.76 4.10
N GLY A 78 14.58 4.02 5.42
CA GLY A 78 14.74 5.36 5.99
C GLY A 78 13.50 6.24 5.80
N LEU A 79 12.33 5.64 5.53
CA LEU A 79 11.08 6.34 5.23
C LEU A 79 10.06 6.14 6.34
N HIS A 80 9.47 7.24 6.78
CA HIS A 80 8.36 7.28 7.71
C HIS A 80 7.18 7.99 7.07
N PHE A 81 5.97 7.47 7.28
CA PHE A 81 4.77 8.01 6.66
C PHE A 81 3.73 8.41 7.71
N LYS A 82 2.95 9.44 7.38
CA LYS A 82 1.69 9.71 8.04
C LYS A 82 0.61 9.74 6.97
N LEU A 83 -0.20 8.71 6.99
CA LEU A 83 -1.33 8.58 6.08
C LEU A 83 -2.45 9.54 6.48
N PRO A 84 -3.23 10.05 5.53
CA PRO A 84 -4.44 10.77 5.84
C PRO A 84 -5.49 9.83 6.46
N LYS A 85 -6.47 10.41 7.14
CA LYS A 85 -7.59 9.67 7.73
C LYS A 85 -8.29 8.79 6.68
N ASP A 86 -8.65 7.57 7.09
CA ASP A 86 -9.35 6.58 6.27
C ASP A 86 -8.51 6.03 5.11
N TYR A 87 -7.18 6.10 5.20
CA TYR A 87 -6.28 5.48 4.23
C TYR A 87 -5.36 4.47 4.88
N GLU A 88 -4.97 3.47 4.11
CA GLU A 88 -3.94 2.50 4.42
C GLU A 88 -2.88 2.47 3.34
N MET A 89 -1.68 1.99 3.66
CA MET A 89 -0.64 1.70 2.68
C MET A 89 -0.36 0.20 2.69
N GLU A 90 -0.51 -0.44 1.54
CA GLU A 90 -0.18 -1.84 1.38
C GLU A 90 1.22 -2.01 0.80
N ILE A 91 1.99 -2.93 1.37
CA ILE A 91 3.33 -3.31 0.95
C ILE A 91 3.24 -4.63 0.20
N ARG A 92 3.82 -4.70 -0.99
CA ARG A 92 3.83 -5.89 -1.86
C ARG A 92 5.23 -6.25 -2.31
N PRO A 93 5.53 -7.54 -2.52
CA PRO A 93 6.73 -7.93 -3.25
C PRO A 93 6.64 -7.43 -4.70
N ARG A 94 7.78 -7.16 -5.30
CA ARG A 94 7.89 -6.89 -6.74
C ARG A 94 7.89 -8.23 -7.51
N SER A 95 7.49 -8.19 -8.77
CA SER A 95 7.54 -9.38 -9.64
C SER A 95 8.97 -9.95 -9.77
N SER A 96 10.00 -9.11 -9.70
CA SER A 96 11.40 -9.56 -9.69
C SER A 96 11.78 -10.41 -8.49
N ASN A 97 11.00 -10.39 -7.39
CA ASN A 97 11.22 -11.26 -6.23
C ASN A 97 11.12 -12.76 -6.60
N THR A 98 10.39 -13.10 -7.66
CA THR A 98 10.33 -14.47 -8.19
C THR A 98 11.67 -15.02 -8.68
N LYS A 99 12.66 -14.15 -8.91
CA LYS A 99 14.02 -14.50 -9.31
C LYS A 99 14.98 -14.65 -8.13
N THR A 100 14.49 -14.48 -6.90
CA THR A 100 15.27 -14.61 -5.66
C THR A 100 14.88 -15.89 -4.93
N ILE A 101 15.75 -16.31 -3.99
CA ILE A 101 15.48 -17.44 -3.08
C ILE A 101 14.75 -16.99 -1.81
N ALA A 102 14.37 -15.74 -1.71
CA ALA A 102 13.79 -15.15 -0.51
C ALA A 102 12.29 -14.90 -0.64
N VAL A 103 11.58 -15.10 0.46
CA VAL A 103 10.18 -14.70 0.61
C VAL A 103 10.10 -13.46 1.47
N MET A 104 9.35 -12.48 1.01
CA MET A 104 9.01 -11.32 1.81
C MET A 104 8.05 -11.74 2.92
N GLN A 105 8.49 -11.62 4.18
CA GLN A 105 7.76 -12.13 5.35
C GLN A 105 6.60 -11.22 5.77
N ASN A 106 6.73 -9.91 5.53
CA ASN A 106 5.68 -8.93 5.77
C ASN A 106 4.94 -8.58 4.47
N ALA A 107 4.49 -9.60 3.72
CA ALA A 107 3.72 -9.42 2.50
C ALA A 107 2.44 -10.29 2.50
N PRO A 108 1.27 -9.72 2.15
CA PRO A 108 1.03 -8.28 2.06
C PRO A 108 1.18 -7.61 3.41
N GLY A 109 1.97 -6.55 3.47
CA GLY A 109 2.12 -5.75 4.68
C GLY A 109 1.14 -4.58 4.66
N THR A 110 0.73 -4.12 5.83
CA THR A 110 -0.16 -2.97 5.97
C THR A 110 0.46 -1.95 6.91
N LEU A 111 0.50 -0.69 6.47
CA LEU A 111 0.73 0.45 7.35
C LEU A 111 -0.60 1.14 7.60
N ASP A 112 -0.96 1.19 8.87
CA ASP A 112 -2.16 1.89 9.34
C ASP A 112 -1.97 3.41 9.33
N GLU A 113 -3.07 4.17 9.27
CA GLU A 113 -3.03 5.63 9.33
C GLU A 113 -2.34 6.19 10.59
N GLY A 114 -2.34 5.42 11.67
CA GLY A 114 -1.71 5.75 12.94
C GLY A 114 -0.23 5.38 13.05
N TYR A 115 0.28 4.53 12.17
CA TYR A 115 1.67 4.09 12.20
C TYR A 115 2.61 5.15 11.61
N THR A 116 3.62 5.53 12.39
CA THR A 116 4.65 6.51 11.99
C THR A 116 6.08 5.98 12.13
N GLY A 117 6.23 4.67 12.43
CA GLY A 117 7.53 4.02 12.42
C GLY A 117 8.11 3.91 11.01
N GLU A 118 9.33 3.43 10.92
CA GLU A 118 10.00 3.20 9.64
C GLU A 118 9.28 2.14 8.81
N LEU A 119 9.16 2.36 7.50
CA LEU A 119 8.80 1.33 6.54
C LEU A 119 9.97 0.37 6.35
N MET A 120 9.86 -0.84 6.87
CA MET A 120 10.85 -1.90 6.70
C MET A 120 10.31 -3.04 5.85
N ILE A 121 11.20 -3.65 5.09
CA ILE A 121 10.92 -4.84 4.28
C ILE A 121 11.72 -6.01 4.86
N VAL A 122 11.01 -7.07 5.22
CA VAL A 122 11.62 -8.24 5.87
C VAL A 122 11.57 -9.45 4.95
N HIS A 123 12.71 -10.02 4.66
CA HIS A 123 12.84 -11.24 3.87
C HIS A 123 13.41 -12.40 4.69
N ARG A 124 13.08 -13.61 4.24
CA ARG A 124 13.74 -14.85 4.69
C ARG A 124 14.00 -15.74 3.48
N ASN A 125 15.17 -16.34 3.43
CA ASN A 125 15.51 -17.29 2.38
C ASN A 125 14.70 -18.59 2.54
N LEU A 126 14.24 -19.16 1.42
CA LEU A 126 13.47 -20.41 1.39
C LEU A 126 14.31 -21.65 1.77
N GLU A 127 15.60 -21.60 1.57
CA GLU A 127 16.49 -22.68 1.99
C GLU A 127 16.65 -22.66 3.51
N TYR A 128 16.76 -23.84 4.12
CA TYR A 128 17.00 -24.03 5.55
C TYR A 128 18.40 -23.52 6.00
N SER A 129 18.97 -22.61 5.25
CA SER A 129 20.20 -21.92 5.61
C SER A 129 19.93 -21.00 6.80
N LYS A 130 20.65 -21.23 7.90
CA LYS A 130 20.69 -20.31 9.04
C LYS A 130 21.42 -18.99 8.69
N VAL A 131 21.96 -18.90 7.48
CA VAL A 131 22.71 -17.73 7.01
C VAL A 131 21.73 -16.82 6.27
N ALA A 132 21.57 -15.61 6.76
CA ALA A 132 20.81 -14.56 6.10
C ALA A 132 21.61 -14.04 4.88
N ILE A 133 21.09 -14.25 3.68
CA ILE A 133 21.73 -13.80 2.43
C ILE A 133 20.87 -12.65 1.85
N PRO A 134 21.36 -11.41 1.91
CA PRO A 134 20.65 -10.29 1.26
C PRO A 134 20.50 -10.50 -0.25
N GLN A 135 19.30 -10.27 -0.76
CA GLN A 135 18.98 -10.38 -2.19
C GLN A 135 19.00 -9.02 -2.90
N TYR A 136 19.00 -7.94 -2.12
CA TYR A 136 19.01 -6.56 -2.59
C TYR A 136 20.14 -5.82 -1.89
N ALA A 137 20.82 -4.97 -2.67
CA ALA A 137 21.84 -4.04 -2.18
C ALA A 137 21.22 -2.66 -1.90
N VAL A 138 21.97 -1.79 -1.22
CA VAL A 138 21.61 -0.38 -1.03
C VAL A 138 21.34 0.28 -2.38
N GLY A 139 20.23 0.97 -2.50
CA GLY A 139 19.76 1.61 -3.72
C GLY A 139 18.91 0.73 -4.64
N ASP A 140 18.83 -0.58 -4.38
CA ASP A 140 17.96 -1.48 -5.14
C ASP A 140 16.48 -1.28 -4.75
N ARG A 141 15.60 -1.65 -5.68
CA ARG A 141 14.15 -1.69 -5.44
C ARG A 141 13.77 -3.03 -4.80
N CYS A 142 13.47 -3.03 -3.51
CA CYS A 142 13.20 -4.25 -2.73
C CYS A 142 11.71 -4.60 -2.59
N ALA A 143 10.83 -3.63 -2.74
CA ALA A 143 9.38 -3.80 -2.59
C ALA A 143 8.63 -2.76 -3.42
N GLN A 144 7.32 -2.81 -3.37
CA GLN A 144 6.43 -1.81 -3.93
C GLN A 144 5.28 -1.51 -2.98
N ILE A 145 4.78 -0.28 -3.01
CA ILE A 145 3.69 0.18 -2.15
C ILE A 145 2.57 0.80 -2.97
N LEU A 146 1.37 0.69 -2.44
CA LEU A 146 0.22 1.48 -2.91
C LEU A 146 -0.54 2.05 -1.71
N VAL A 147 -1.16 3.20 -1.89
CA VAL A 147 -2.03 3.83 -0.90
C VAL A 147 -3.46 3.72 -1.39
N ARG A 148 -4.36 3.26 -0.54
CA ARG A 148 -5.77 3.13 -0.88
C ARG A 148 -6.66 3.55 0.28
N ARG A 149 -7.90 3.87 -0.02
CA ARG A 149 -8.90 4.18 0.98
C ARG A 149 -9.34 2.91 1.69
N ARG A 150 -9.49 3.01 3.01
CA ARG A 150 -10.02 1.95 3.86
C ARG A 150 -11.55 2.08 3.95
N GLU A 151 -12.23 0.96 3.79
CA GLU A 151 -13.67 0.89 4.05
C GLU A 151 -13.95 0.80 5.56
N HIS A 152 -15.03 1.45 5.99
CA HIS A 152 -15.54 1.31 7.35
C HIS A 152 -16.56 0.18 7.38
N ILE A 153 -16.19 -0.93 8.01
CA ILE A 153 -17.05 -2.11 8.14
C ILE A 153 -17.94 -1.97 9.38
N VAL A 154 -19.24 -2.15 9.20
CA VAL A 154 -20.20 -2.34 10.27
C VAL A 154 -20.75 -3.76 10.10
N TRP A 155 -20.61 -4.57 11.14
CA TRP A 155 -21.10 -5.93 11.12
C TRP A 155 -22.62 -5.93 11.36
N ASP A 156 -23.36 -6.57 10.46
CA ASP A 156 -24.79 -6.89 10.62
C ASP A 156 -24.86 -8.40 10.91
N GLU A 157 -24.88 -8.72 12.19
CA GLU A 157 -24.85 -10.11 12.66
C GLU A 157 -26.22 -10.75 12.45
N VAL A 158 -26.25 -11.83 11.69
CA VAL A 158 -27.45 -12.63 11.44
C VAL A 158 -27.47 -13.87 12.33
N HIS A 159 -28.66 -14.45 12.55
CA HIS A 159 -28.84 -15.55 13.50
C HIS A 159 -28.68 -16.94 12.89
N SER A 160 -28.72 -17.06 11.57
CA SER A 160 -28.54 -18.33 10.86
C SER A 160 -27.84 -18.16 9.52
N VAL A 161 -27.26 -19.25 8.99
CA VAL A 161 -26.65 -19.25 7.66
C VAL A 161 -27.68 -18.93 6.57
N GLN A 162 -28.92 -19.27 6.76
CA GLN A 162 -30.00 -19.00 5.82
C GLN A 162 -30.30 -17.50 5.69
N ASP A 163 -30.06 -16.73 6.74
CA ASP A 163 -30.25 -15.28 6.75
C ASP A 163 -29.18 -14.54 5.90
N LEU A 164 -28.06 -15.21 5.54
CA LEU A 164 -27.08 -14.69 4.59
C LEU A 164 -27.58 -14.66 3.15
N GLY A 165 -28.73 -15.32 2.90
CA GLY A 165 -29.31 -15.46 1.57
C GLY A 165 -28.71 -16.60 0.76
N ASN A 166 -29.39 -16.94 -0.35
CA ASN A 166 -28.97 -17.99 -1.25
C ASN A 166 -28.14 -17.38 -2.40
N THR A 167 -27.02 -18.03 -2.71
CA THR A 167 -26.20 -17.68 -3.86
C THR A 167 -25.95 -18.92 -4.72
N GLU A 168 -25.70 -18.75 -6.02
CA GLU A 168 -25.36 -19.86 -6.94
C GLU A 168 -24.12 -20.64 -6.46
N ARG A 169 -23.15 -19.96 -5.85
CA ARG A 169 -21.95 -20.59 -5.31
C ARG A 169 -22.20 -21.34 -3.98
N GLY A 170 -23.12 -20.87 -3.14
CA GLY A 170 -23.39 -21.41 -1.81
C GLY A 170 -22.10 -21.56 -0.98
N SER A 171 -21.91 -22.76 -0.41
CA SER A 171 -20.71 -23.12 0.36
C SER A 171 -19.55 -23.66 -0.50
N GLY A 172 -19.64 -23.60 -1.81
CA GLY A 172 -18.62 -24.12 -2.73
C GLY A 172 -17.27 -23.40 -2.59
N GLY A 173 -16.21 -24.15 -2.29
CA GLY A 173 -14.85 -23.69 -2.13
C GLY A 173 -13.84 -24.80 -2.44
N PHE A 174 -12.53 -24.51 -2.27
CA PHE A 174 -11.43 -25.49 -2.39
C PHE A 174 -11.44 -26.29 -3.71
N GLY A 175 -11.80 -25.63 -4.83
CA GLY A 175 -11.84 -26.27 -6.16
C GLY A 175 -13.16 -26.95 -6.50
N SER A 176 -14.26 -26.64 -5.80
CA SER A 176 -15.61 -27.19 -6.10
C SER A 176 -16.14 -26.83 -7.48
N SER A 177 -15.55 -25.82 -8.15
CA SER A 177 -15.88 -25.43 -9.55
C SER A 177 -15.08 -26.19 -10.62
N GLY A 178 -14.31 -27.20 -10.22
CA GLY A 178 -13.47 -28.02 -11.12
C GLY A 178 -12.08 -27.41 -11.39
N LYS A 179 -11.27 -28.16 -12.12
CA LYS A 179 -9.96 -27.74 -12.65
C LYS A 179 -10.12 -27.32 -14.10
#